data_559f6014bafe5aef73a6b4d88936b1bb
#
_entry.id   559f6014bafe5aef73a6b4d88936b1bb
#
_cell.length_a   1.000
_cell.length_b   1.000
_cell.length_c   1.000
_cell.angle_alpha   90.00
_cell.angle_beta   90.00
_cell.angle_gamma   90.00
#
_symmetry.space_group_name_H-M   'P 1'
#
loop_
_entity.id
_entity.type
_entity.pdbx_description
1 polymer ?
#
loop_
_entity_poly.entity_id
_entity_poly.type
_entity_poly.pdbx_seq_one_letter_code
_entity_poly.pdbx_strand_id
1 'polypeptide(L)' 'DVFTDEPLQKKHPYFNYENLFLSPHISGNFPEYQTDMIKQFIENLICFLNGKTLKNRICKKRLY' A
#
# COMPACT_ATOMS: atom_id res chain seq x y z
N ASP A 1 0.62 -6.79 -7.96
CA ASP A 1 1.03 -6.46 -6.59
C ASP A 1 -0.02 -6.83 -5.54
N VAL A 2 -1.31 -6.56 -5.82
CA VAL A 2 -2.40 -6.85 -4.88
C VAL A 2 -3.46 -7.71 -5.53
N PHE A 3 -4.06 -8.60 -4.74
CA PHE A 3 -5.13 -9.49 -5.17
C PHE A 3 -6.20 -9.56 -4.08
N THR A 4 -7.41 -9.94 -4.46
CA THR A 4 -8.51 -10.10 -3.49
C THR A 4 -8.14 -11.13 -2.42
N ASP A 5 -7.53 -12.25 -2.84
CA ASP A 5 -7.01 -13.27 -1.95
C ASP A 5 -5.49 -13.36 -2.12
N GLU A 6 -4.74 -13.20 -1.05
CA GLU A 6 -3.29 -13.28 -1.04
C GLU A 6 -2.81 -14.32 -0.03
N PRO A 7 -1.78 -15.11 -0.38
CA PRO A 7 -1.07 -15.18 -1.66
C PRO A 7 -1.93 -15.80 -2.77
N LEU A 8 -1.65 -15.39 -4.01
CA LEU A 8 -2.34 -15.93 -5.18
C LEU A 8 -2.09 -17.44 -5.30
N GLN A 9 -3.15 -18.24 -5.46
CA GLN A 9 -3.03 -19.68 -5.55
C GLN A 9 -2.24 -20.11 -6.80
N LYS A 10 -1.42 -21.18 -6.68
CA LYS A 10 -0.54 -21.66 -7.76
C LYS A 10 -1.24 -21.96 -9.09
N LYS A 11 -2.52 -22.34 -9.05
CA LYS A 11 -3.33 -22.65 -10.24
C LYS A 11 -4.25 -21.52 -10.67
N HIS A 12 -4.04 -20.30 -10.15
CA HIS A 12 -4.90 -19.19 -10.50
C HIS A 12 -4.85 -18.89 -12.01
N PRO A 13 -5.99 -18.58 -12.65
CA PRO A 13 -6.06 -18.34 -14.12
C PRO A 13 -5.13 -17.23 -14.60
N TYR A 14 -4.77 -16.26 -13.77
CA TYR A 14 -3.86 -15.15 -14.12
C TYR A 14 -2.49 -15.63 -14.59
N PHE A 15 -2.02 -16.78 -14.12
CA PHE A 15 -0.75 -17.35 -14.56
C PHE A 15 -0.75 -17.85 -16.01
N ASN A 16 -1.93 -17.98 -16.63
CA ASN A 16 -2.07 -18.46 -18.00
C ASN A 16 -2.06 -17.31 -19.04
N TYR A 17 -2.01 -16.05 -18.61
CA TYR A 17 -2.04 -14.91 -19.52
C TYR A 17 -0.61 -14.40 -19.78
N GLU A 18 -0.15 -14.52 -21.02
CA GLU A 18 1.21 -14.09 -21.42
C GLU A 18 1.41 -12.57 -21.34
N ASN A 19 0.34 -11.80 -21.50
CA ASN A 19 0.37 -10.33 -21.45
C ASN A 19 0.09 -9.77 -20.04
N LEU A 20 0.04 -10.61 -19.02
CA LEU A 20 -0.20 -10.21 -17.63
C LEU A 20 1.05 -10.44 -16.80
N PHE A 21 1.63 -9.35 -16.30
CA PHE A 21 2.80 -9.39 -15.42
C PHE A 21 2.33 -9.38 -13.97
N LEU A 22 2.75 -10.38 -13.21
CA LEU A 22 2.36 -10.56 -11.81
C LEU A 22 3.57 -10.37 -10.90
N SER A 23 3.35 -9.76 -9.76
CA SER A 23 4.31 -9.70 -8.67
C SER A 23 3.63 -10.04 -7.35
N PRO A 24 4.36 -10.55 -6.36
CA PRO A 24 3.87 -10.59 -5.00
C PRO A 24 3.57 -9.18 -4.48
N HIS A 25 2.94 -9.07 -3.33
CA HIS A 25 2.63 -7.78 -2.69
C HIS A 25 3.92 -7.14 -2.13
N ILE A 26 4.71 -6.54 -3.00
CA ILE A 26 6.07 -6.03 -2.72
C ILE A 26 6.32 -4.60 -3.22
N SER A 27 5.30 -3.89 -3.70
CA SER A 27 5.50 -2.54 -4.25
C SER A 27 6.05 -1.54 -3.22
N GLY A 28 5.84 -1.79 -1.94
CA GLY A 28 6.45 -1.00 -0.86
C GLY A 28 7.90 -1.34 -0.56
N ASN A 29 8.48 -2.33 -1.23
CA ASN A 29 9.86 -2.78 -0.96
C ASN A 29 10.86 -2.06 -1.87
N PHE A 30 11.23 -0.83 -1.51
CA PHE A 30 12.20 0.00 -2.21
C PHE A 30 13.14 0.70 -1.20
N PRO A 31 14.34 1.13 -1.64
CA PRO A 31 15.36 1.63 -0.70
C PRO A 31 14.92 2.81 0.16
N GLU A 32 14.13 3.72 -0.39
CA GLU A 32 13.67 4.94 0.28
C GLU A 32 12.41 4.75 1.13
N TYR A 33 11.83 3.55 1.17
CA TYR A 33 10.56 3.29 1.86
C TYR A 33 10.53 3.80 3.30
N GLN A 34 11.56 3.47 4.09
CA GLN A 34 11.62 3.88 5.49
C GLN A 34 11.72 5.39 5.65
N THR A 35 12.54 6.03 4.82
CA THR A 35 12.73 7.48 4.84
C THR A 35 11.41 8.20 4.48
N ASP A 36 10.73 7.74 3.44
CA ASP A 36 9.46 8.33 2.99
C ASP A 36 8.34 8.11 4.02
N MET A 37 8.29 6.92 4.61
CA MET A 37 7.35 6.61 5.68
C MET A 37 7.55 7.54 6.90
N ILE A 38 8.80 7.75 7.31
CA ILE A 38 9.12 8.64 8.44
C ILE A 38 8.74 10.09 8.13
N LYS A 39 9.04 10.57 6.93
CA LYS A 39 8.63 11.92 6.50
C LYS A 39 7.13 12.11 6.58
N GLN A 40 6.36 11.18 6.03
CA GLN A 40 4.90 11.24 6.08
C GLN A 40 4.38 11.18 7.51
N PHE A 41 4.98 10.34 8.36
CA PHE A 41 4.62 10.26 9.77
C PHE A 41 4.85 11.60 10.48
N ILE A 42 6.00 12.23 10.29
CA ILE A 42 6.35 13.53 10.90
C ILE A 42 5.35 14.60 10.44
N GLU A 43 5.07 14.68 9.14
CA GLU A 43 4.08 15.62 8.61
C GLU A 43 2.71 15.42 9.25
N ASN A 44 2.27 14.18 9.38
CA ASN A 44 0.99 13.85 10.01
C ASN A 44 1.00 14.12 11.53
N LEU A 45 2.11 13.91 12.21
CA LEU A 45 2.25 14.25 13.61
C LEU A 45 2.10 15.76 13.84
N ILE A 46 2.75 16.58 12.99
CA ILE A 46 2.60 18.04 13.04
C ILE A 46 1.14 18.45 12.79
N CYS A 47 0.49 17.86 11.78
CA CYS A 47 -0.93 18.11 11.53
C CYS A 47 -1.80 17.74 12.74
N PHE A 48 -1.56 16.60 13.35
CA PHE A 48 -2.30 16.14 14.54
C PHE A 48 -2.14 17.10 15.70
N LEU A 49 -0.92 17.53 16.02
CA LEU A 49 -0.62 18.45 17.12
C LEU A 49 -1.25 19.84 16.88
N ASN A 50 -1.45 20.25 15.64
CA ASN A 50 -2.06 21.53 15.28
C ASN A 50 -3.58 21.42 14.98
N GLY A 51 -4.21 20.28 15.24
CA GLY A 51 -5.62 20.08 14.98
C GLY A 51 -6.03 20.09 13.51
N LYS A 52 -5.05 19.86 12.60
CA LYS A 52 -5.28 19.81 11.15
C LYS A 52 -5.62 18.39 10.67
N THR A 53 -6.25 18.31 9.51
CA THR A 53 -6.56 17.03 8.88
C THR A 53 -5.28 16.29 8.47
N LEU A 54 -5.21 15.00 8.81
CA LEU A 54 -4.08 14.14 8.43
C LEU A 54 -4.14 13.79 6.94
N LYS A 55 -2.95 13.64 6.33
CA LYS A 55 -2.82 13.12 4.97
C LYS A 55 -3.08 11.60 4.93
N ASN A 56 -3.61 11.12 3.82
CA ASN A 56 -3.83 9.70 3.56
C ASN A 56 -4.71 9.01 4.62
N ARG A 57 -5.74 9.71 5.10
CA ARG A 57 -6.71 9.13 6.05
C ARG A 57 -7.46 7.98 5.41
N ILE A 58 -7.51 6.87 6.13
CA ILE A 58 -8.33 5.73 5.73
C ILE A 58 -9.78 5.95 6.20
N CYS A 59 -10.72 5.76 5.30
CA CYS A 59 -12.14 5.79 5.64
C CYS A 59 -12.53 4.47 6.29
N LYS A 60 -12.98 4.50 7.55
CA LYS A 60 -13.37 3.28 8.29
C LYS A 60 -14.55 2.53 7.67
N LYS A 61 -15.37 3.21 6.88
CA LYS A 61 -16.50 2.56 6.18
C LYS A 61 -16.04 1.85 4.90
N ARG A 62 -15.14 2.49 4.14
CA ARG A 62 -14.61 1.93 2.89
C ARG A 62 -13.40 1.02 3.09
N LEU A 63 -12.71 1.13 4.22
CA LEU A 63 -11.47 0.43 4.56
C LEU A 63 -10.25 0.83 3.70
N TYR A 64 -10.34 1.92 2.99
CA TYR A 64 -9.22 2.52 2.26
C TYR A 64 -9.36 4.04 2.14
#